data_c596f0149359fbe6daf35026c6c02e1e
#
_entry.id   c596f0149359fbe6daf35026c6c02e1e
#
_cell.length_a   1.000
_cell.length_b   1.000
_cell.length_c   1.000
_cell.angle_alpha   90.00
_cell.angle_beta   90.00
_cell.angle_gamma   90.00
#
_symmetry.space_group_name_H-M   'P 1'
#
loop_
_entity.id
_entity.type
_entity.pdbx_description
1 polymer ?
#
loop_
_entity_poly.entity_id
_entity_poly.type
_entity_poly.pdbx_seq_one_letter_code
_entity_poly.pdbx_strand_id
1 'polypeptide(L)'
;TSRAEHRLLLRQDNADRRLMKYGYQFGLIPKDLFEEVEDREKTIINGINYCRSKKHHAREVNEFLGSFGSNEIDSTETISKLCKRPEINLKQLLEFNEATNDPEANALLKDLFALEQAEIELKYEGYIARQYDAIAKLEKYEDSKVPLNIDYQKIKDIV
;
A
#
# COMPACT_ATOMS: atom_id res chain seq x y z
N THR A 1 -18.72 9.85 3.32
CA THR A 1 -17.45 9.10 3.13
C THR A 1 -16.64 8.95 4.42
N SER A 2 -16.76 9.88 5.38
CA SER A 2 -16.05 9.79 6.67
C SER A 2 -16.49 8.60 7.54
N ARG A 3 -17.65 8.02 7.27
CA ARG A 3 -18.23 6.87 7.98
C ARG A 3 -18.04 5.53 7.24
N ALA A 4 -17.33 5.52 6.11
CA ALA A 4 -17.08 4.27 5.39
C ALA A 4 -16.05 3.43 6.15
N GLU A 5 -16.44 2.22 6.51
CA GLU A 5 -15.53 1.22 7.08
C GLU A 5 -14.49 0.81 6.04
N HIS A 6 -13.29 0.46 6.51
CA HIS A 6 -12.18 -0.07 5.69
C HIS A 6 -11.79 0.79 4.47
N ARG A 7 -12.00 2.12 4.52
CA ARG A 7 -11.78 3.04 3.39
C ARG A 7 -10.36 3.06 2.84
N LEU A 8 -9.35 2.66 3.62
CA LEU A 8 -7.97 2.53 3.13
C LEU A 8 -7.74 1.25 2.33
N LEU A 9 -8.56 0.23 2.55
CA LEU A 9 -8.52 -1.04 1.82
C LEU A 9 -9.43 -1.00 0.59
N LEU A 10 -10.61 -0.37 0.72
CA LEU A 10 -11.64 -0.32 -0.31
C LEU A 10 -11.60 1.03 -1.05
N ARG A 11 -10.48 1.32 -1.68
CA ARG A 11 -10.31 2.53 -2.48
C ARG A 11 -10.82 2.30 -3.91
N GLN A 12 -11.15 3.39 -4.61
CA GLN A 12 -11.54 3.36 -6.01
C GLN A 12 -10.35 2.97 -6.90
N ASP A 13 -9.18 3.51 -6.58
CA ASP A 13 -7.93 3.33 -7.33
C ASP A 13 -7.34 1.91 -7.25
N ASN A 14 -7.80 1.05 -6.33
CA ASN A 14 -7.39 -0.35 -6.24
C ASN A 14 -8.54 -1.33 -6.53
N ALA A 15 -9.64 -0.86 -7.09
CA ALA A 15 -10.83 -1.69 -7.31
C ALA A 15 -10.59 -2.79 -8.35
N ASP A 16 -9.86 -2.49 -9.42
CA ASP A 16 -9.44 -3.44 -10.44
C ASP A 16 -8.60 -4.58 -9.85
N ARG A 17 -7.58 -4.27 -9.09
CA ARG A 17 -6.71 -5.23 -8.41
C ARG A 17 -7.49 -6.21 -7.50
N ARG A 18 -8.57 -5.75 -6.87
CA ARG A 18 -9.39 -6.57 -5.97
C ARG A 18 -10.47 -7.37 -6.70
N LEU A 19 -11.08 -6.80 -7.74
CA LEU A 19 -12.32 -7.32 -8.32
C LEU A 19 -12.13 -7.97 -9.70
N MET A 20 -11.09 -7.65 -10.46
CA MET A 20 -10.90 -8.10 -11.83
C MET A 20 -10.90 -9.63 -11.94
N LYS A 21 -10.30 -10.34 -10.98
CA LYS A 21 -10.31 -11.81 -10.93
C LYS A 21 -11.71 -12.41 -10.90
N TYR A 22 -12.63 -11.79 -10.18
CA TYR A 22 -14.03 -12.25 -10.13
C TYR A 22 -14.75 -11.95 -11.45
N GLY A 23 -14.53 -10.75 -12.01
CA GLY A 23 -15.05 -10.40 -13.32
C GLY A 23 -14.61 -11.37 -14.41
N TYR A 24 -13.34 -11.77 -14.42
CA TYR A 24 -12.80 -12.77 -15.32
C TYR A 24 -13.42 -14.17 -15.09
N GLN A 25 -13.52 -14.61 -13.82
CA GLN A 25 -14.13 -15.91 -13.48
C GLN A 25 -15.60 -16.02 -13.92
N PHE A 26 -16.35 -14.92 -13.88
CA PHE A 26 -17.74 -14.87 -14.34
C PHE A 26 -17.90 -14.56 -15.84
N GLY A 27 -16.78 -14.47 -16.59
CA GLY A 27 -16.82 -14.18 -18.03
C GLY A 27 -17.23 -12.75 -18.40
N LEU A 28 -17.17 -11.80 -17.43
CA LEU A 28 -17.50 -10.39 -17.62
C LEU A 28 -16.32 -9.57 -18.14
N ILE A 29 -15.12 -10.06 -17.94
CA ILE A 29 -13.86 -9.39 -18.30
C ILE A 29 -13.10 -10.28 -19.27
N PRO A 30 -12.62 -9.76 -20.42
CA PRO A 30 -11.80 -10.52 -21.36
C PRO A 30 -10.42 -10.80 -20.76
N LYS A 31 -9.77 -11.86 -21.28
CA LYS A 31 -8.53 -12.40 -20.74
C LYS A 31 -7.37 -11.40 -20.79
N ASP A 32 -7.26 -10.67 -21.89
CA ASP A 32 -6.21 -9.66 -22.11
C ASP A 32 -6.23 -8.55 -21.06
N LEU A 33 -7.41 -8.02 -20.72
CA LEU A 33 -7.55 -7.03 -19.65
C LEU A 33 -7.23 -7.61 -18.27
N PHE A 34 -7.59 -8.86 -18.03
CA PHE A 34 -7.25 -9.53 -16.78
C PHE A 34 -5.73 -9.71 -16.64
N GLU A 35 -5.06 -10.18 -17.70
CA GLU A 35 -3.60 -10.35 -17.73
C GLU A 35 -2.85 -9.01 -17.56
N GLU A 36 -3.35 -7.92 -18.15
CA GLU A 36 -2.78 -6.57 -17.96
C GLU A 36 -2.79 -6.14 -16.48
N VAL A 37 -3.91 -6.36 -15.78
CA VAL A 37 -4.01 -6.04 -14.36
C VAL A 37 -3.11 -6.93 -13.51
N GLU A 38 -3.00 -8.22 -13.82
CA GLU A 38 -2.08 -9.13 -13.13
C GLU A 38 -0.61 -8.74 -13.32
N ASP A 39 -0.22 -8.33 -14.51
CA ASP A 39 1.16 -7.92 -14.78
C ASP A 39 1.50 -6.59 -14.09
N ARG A 40 0.54 -5.66 -14.05
CA ARG A 40 0.68 -4.43 -13.26
C ARG A 40 0.79 -4.73 -11.76
N GLU A 41 0.00 -5.67 -11.23
CA GLU A 41 0.10 -6.12 -9.84
C GLU A 41 1.48 -6.69 -9.51
N LYS A 42 2.05 -7.51 -10.40
CA LYS A 42 3.42 -8.02 -10.25
C LYS A 42 4.44 -6.87 -10.21
N THR A 43 4.27 -5.88 -11.08
CA THR A 43 5.13 -4.69 -11.12
C THR A 43 5.08 -3.92 -9.77
N ILE A 44 3.89 -3.72 -9.22
CA ILE A 44 3.70 -3.06 -7.92
C ILE A 44 4.39 -3.85 -6.81
N ILE A 45 4.12 -5.16 -6.71
CA ILE A 45 4.69 -6.03 -5.66
C ILE A 45 6.22 -6.08 -5.75
N ASN A 46 6.76 -6.27 -6.94
CA ASN A 46 8.22 -6.33 -7.15
C ASN A 46 8.86 -4.99 -6.81
N GLY A 47 8.26 -3.87 -7.21
CA GLY A 47 8.70 -2.54 -6.89
C GLY A 47 8.70 -2.23 -5.39
N ILE A 48 7.66 -2.63 -4.67
CA ILE A 48 7.58 -2.49 -3.21
C ILE A 48 8.68 -3.32 -2.53
N ASN A 49 8.90 -4.57 -2.96
CA ASN A 49 9.96 -5.43 -2.43
C ASN A 49 11.35 -4.86 -2.70
N TYR A 50 11.56 -4.30 -3.90
CA TYR A 50 12.78 -3.56 -4.23
C TYR A 50 12.98 -2.39 -3.26
N CYS A 51 11.97 -1.54 -3.05
CA CYS A 51 12.06 -0.40 -2.14
C CYS A 51 12.34 -0.81 -0.68
N ARG A 52 11.89 -1.98 -0.25
CA ARG A 52 12.17 -2.53 1.09
C ARG A 52 13.58 -3.08 1.22
N SER A 53 14.16 -3.58 0.15
CA SER A 53 15.50 -4.17 0.15
C SER A 53 16.61 -3.17 -0.15
N LYS A 54 16.35 -2.24 -1.08
CA LYS A 54 17.33 -1.25 -1.52
C LYS A 54 17.57 -0.19 -0.46
N LYS A 55 18.85 0.09 -0.21
CA LYS A 55 19.33 1.01 0.83
C LYS A 55 20.17 2.12 0.23
N HIS A 56 20.09 3.31 0.84
CA HIS A 56 20.97 4.44 0.58
C HIS A 56 21.81 4.77 1.80
N HIS A 57 23.08 5.06 1.59
CA HIS A 57 23.94 5.57 2.65
C HIS A 57 23.68 7.07 2.88
N ALA A 58 23.84 7.51 4.14
CA ALA A 58 23.65 8.91 4.53
C ALA A 58 24.41 9.90 3.63
N ARG A 59 25.69 9.62 3.35
CA ARG A 59 26.56 10.45 2.50
C ARG A 59 26.07 10.60 1.06
N GLU A 60 25.25 9.68 0.57
CA GLU A 60 24.76 9.65 -0.80
C GLU A 60 23.43 10.39 -0.92
N VAL A 61 22.57 10.28 0.09
CA VAL A 61 21.18 10.73 0.00
C VAL A 61 20.89 12.03 0.78
N ASN A 62 21.77 12.46 1.71
CA ASN A 62 21.50 13.62 2.55
C ASN A 62 21.41 14.93 1.77
N GLU A 63 22.25 15.13 0.74
CA GLU A 63 22.14 16.30 -0.13
C GLU A 63 20.78 16.33 -0.86
N PHE A 64 20.37 15.18 -1.39
CA PHE A 64 19.05 15.02 -2.01
C PHE A 64 17.93 15.30 -1.01
N LEU A 65 17.95 14.72 0.19
CA LEU A 65 16.95 14.96 1.24
C LEU A 65 16.88 16.45 1.62
N GLY A 66 18.03 17.10 1.78
CA GLY A 66 18.12 18.52 2.08
C GLY A 66 17.49 19.41 1.01
N SER A 67 17.59 19.03 -0.28
CA SER A 67 16.98 19.77 -1.39
C SER A 67 15.46 19.79 -1.34
N PHE A 68 14.82 18.82 -0.65
CA PHE A 68 13.38 18.76 -0.39
C PHE A 68 12.99 19.22 1.03
N GLY A 69 13.91 19.80 1.78
CA GLY A 69 13.66 20.24 3.16
C GLY A 69 13.44 19.10 4.16
N SER A 70 13.87 17.89 3.80
CA SER A 70 13.80 16.71 4.66
C SER A 70 15.03 16.61 5.56
N ASN A 71 14.86 16.08 6.77
CA ASN A 71 15.96 15.89 7.70
C ASN A 71 16.98 14.88 7.17
N GLU A 72 18.24 15.13 7.43
CA GLU A 72 19.33 14.19 7.16
C GLU A 72 19.14 12.87 7.92
N ILE A 73 19.81 11.83 7.43
CA ILE A 73 19.91 10.53 8.11
C ILE A 73 21.35 10.31 8.58
N ASP A 74 21.50 9.64 9.72
CA ASP A 74 22.82 9.35 10.30
C ASP A 74 23.38 8.01 9.87
N SER A 75 22.51 7.12 9.36
CA SER A 75 22.83 5.75 9.00
C SER A 75 22.21 5.36 7.66
N THR A 76 22.49 4.15 7.21
CA THR A 76 21.88 3.59 5.99
C THR A 76 20.39 3.33 6.19
N GLU A 77 19.57 3.81 5.26
CA GLU A 77 18.11 3.65 5.29
C GLU A 77 17.58 3.06 3.97
N THR A 78 16.44 2.36 4.05
CA THR A 78 15.78 1.80 2.87
C THR A 78 14.96 2.85 2.12
N ILE A 79 14.78 2.66 0.79
CA ILE A 79 13.89 3.51 -0.02
C ILE A 79 12.49 3.56 0.60
N SER A 80 11.96 2.41 1.05
CA SER A 80 10.64 2.33 1.68
C SER A 80 10.52 3.21 2.93
N LYS A 81 11.58 3.33 3.73
CA LYS A 81 11.59 4.17 4.94
C LYS A 81 11.70 5.65 4.59
N LEU A 82 12.52 5.99 3.61
CA LEU A 82 12.65 7.37 3.11
C LEU A 82 11.35 7.86 2.45
N CYS A 83 10.68 7.01 1.67
CA CYS A 83 9.42 7.32 1.00
C CYS A 83 8.27 7.64 2.00
N LYS A 84 8.33 7.16 3.25
CA LYS A 84 7.31 7.47 4.28
C LYS A 84 7.35 8.92 4.75
N ARG A 85 8.36 9.70 4.39
CA ARG A 85 8.45 11.12 4.72
C ARG A 85 7.48 11.93 3.85
N PRO A 86 6.72 12.89 4.41
CA PRO A 86 5.69 13.64 3.68
C PRO A 86 6.23 14.42 2.47
N GLU A 87 7.43 14.98 2.62
CA GLU A 87 8.11 15.82 1.62
C GLU A 87 8.76 15.03 0.48
N ILE A 88 8.89 13.71 0.62
CA ILE A 88 9.55 12.83 -0.34
C ILE A 88 8.50 11.95 -1.04
N ASN A 89 8.52 11.89 -2.37
CA ASN A 89 7.73 10.93 -3.12
C ASN A 89 8.60 9.80 -3.70
N LEU A 90 7.97 8.69 -4.04
CA LEU A 90 8.66 7.51 -4.52
C LEU A 90 9.37 7.76 -5.86
N LYS A 91 8.74 8.53 -6.75
CA LYS A 91 9.33 8.87 -8.04
C LYS A 91 10.69 9.53 -7.89
N GLN A 92 10.78 10.55 -7.03
CA GLN A 92 12.02 11.28 -6.78
C GLN A 92 13.14 10.38 -6.26
N LEU A 93 12.81 9.43 -5.35
CA LEU A 93 13.79 8.46 -4.82
C LEU A 93 14.27 7.48 -5.89
N LEU A 94 13.38 7.03 -6.77
CA LEU A 94 13.74 6.12 -7.86
C LEU A 94 14.55 6.82 -8.94
N GLU A 95 14.20 8.05 -9.30
CA GLU A 95 14.96 8.89 -10.26
C GLU A 95 16.35 9.24 -9.71
N PHE A 96 16.47 9.53 -8.43
CA PHE A 96 17.77 9.75 -7.77
C PHE A 96 18.69 8.53 -7.92
N ASN A 97 18.13 7.34 -8.03
CA ASN A 97 18.83 6.07 -8.13
C ASN A 97 19.03 5.58 -9.59
N GLU A 98 18.69 6.36 -10.61
CA GLU A 98 18.77 5.97 -12.04
C GLU A 98 20.13 5.40 -12.47
N ALA A 99 21.22 5.76 -11.78
CA ALA A 99 22.55 5.23 -12.04
C ALA A 99 22.68 3.70 -11.85
N THR A 100 21.68 3.02 -11.31
CA THR A 100 21.75 1.60 -10.94
C THR A 100 21.15 0.64 -11.95
N ASN A 101 20.46 1.09 -13.01
CA ASN A 101 19.79 0.23 -14.00
C ASN A 101 18.94 -0.92 -13.40
N ASP A 102 18.37 -0.71 -12.19
CA ASP A 102 17.57 -1.72 -11.52
C ASP A 102 16.24 -1.92 -12.28
N PRO A 103 15.92 -3.13 -12.75
CA PRO A 103 14.76 -3.38 -13.60
C PRO A 103 13.44 -3.11 -12.90
N GLU A 104 13.35 -3.36 -11.59
CA GLU A 104 12.17 -3.11 -10.76
C GLU A 104 11.88 -1.62 -10.62
N ALA A 105 12.91 -0.79 -10.41
CA ALA A 105 12.78 0.67 -10.37
C ALA A 105 12.33 1.22 -11.70
N ASN A 106 12.94 0.76 -12.80
CA ASN A 106 12.59 1.16 -14.15
C ASN A 106 11.18 0.74 -14.55
N ALA A 107 10.72 -0.44 -14.11
CA ALA A 107 9.36 -0.90 -14.36
C ALA A 107 8.33 0.02 -13.68
N LEU A 108 8.55 0.42 -12.43
CA LEU A 108 7.70 1.38 -11.73
C LEU A 108 7.71 2.77 -12.39
N LEU A 109 8.87 3.27 -12.80
CA LEU A 109 8.97 4.60 -13.44
C LEU A 109 8.26 4.67 -14.79
N LYS A 110 8.12 3.54 -15.50
CA LYS A 110 7.40 3.42 -16.77
C LYS A 110 5.88 3.33 -16.61
N ASP A 111 5.39 2.80 -15.51
CA ASP A 111 3.95 2.69 -15.21
C ASP A 111 3.60 3.63 -14.04
N LEU A 112 3.13 4.83 -14.39
CA LEU A 112 2.78 5.86 -13.40
C LEU A 112 1.69 5.41 -12.42
N PHE A 113 0.77 4.57 -12.87
CA PHE A 113 -0.27 4.02 -11.99
C PHE A 113 0.35 3.04 -10.99
N ALA A 114 1.20 2.12 -11.44
CA ALA A 114 1.91 1.19 -10.56
C ALA A 114 2.79 1.93 -9.55
N LEU A 115 3.46 2.99 -9.99
CA LEU A 115 4.28 3.85 -9.13
C LEU A 115 3.45 4.51 -8.02
N GLU A 116 2.30 5.10 -8.37
CA GLU A 116 1.39 5.73 -7.42
C GLU A 116 0.85 4.72 -6.40
N GLN A 117 0.43 3.53 -6.87
CA GLN A 117 -0.05 2.47 -5.98
C GLN A 117 1.05 1.98 -5.03
N ALA A 118 2.27 1.79 -5.52
CA ALA A 118 3.41 1.41 -4.69
C ALA A 118 3.72 2.48 -3.62
N GLU A 119 3.68 3.77 -3.99
CA GLU A 119 3.89 4.86 -3.04
C GLU A 119 2.82 4.89 -1.95
N ILE A 120 1.53 4.76 -2.33
CA ILE A 120 0.42 4.72 -1.39
C ILE A 120 0.58 3.55 -0.41
N GLU A 121 0.89 2.36 -0.91
CA GLU A 121 1.08 1.19 -0.05
C GLU A 121 2.24 1.35 0.92
N LEU A 122 3.38 1.90 0.47
CA LEU A 122 4.53 2.16 1.33
C LEU A 122 4.22 3.21 2.41
N LYS A 123 3.59 4.33 2.03
CA LYS A 123 3.27 5.42 2.97
C LYS A 123 2.21 5.02 4.00
N TYR A 124 1.21 4.25 3.59
CA TYR A 124 0.09 3.85 4.44
C TYR A 124 0.23 2.44 5.04
N GLU A 125 1.37 1.78 4.86
CA GLU A 125 1.63 0.39 5.31
C GLU A 125 1.18 0.13 6.75
N GLY A 126 1.57 0.99 7.70
CA GLY A 126 1.21 0.82 9.10
C GLY A 126 -0.29 1.02 9.40
N TYR A 127 -0.98 1.85 8.59
CA TYR A 127 -2.43 2.04 8.72
C TYR A 127 -3.19 0.88 8.09
N ILE A 128 -2.72 0.37 6.95
CA ILE A 128 -3.28 -0.79 6.26
C ILE A 128 -3.16 -2.02 7.16
N ALA A 129 -2.01 -2.28 7.75
CA ALA A 129 -1.80 -3.38 8.68
C ALA A 129 -2.78 -3.34 9.86
N ARG A 130 -2.97 -2.16 10.49
CA ARG A 130 -3.94 -2.00 11.58
C ARG A 130 -5.38 -2.27 11.15
N GLN A 131 -5.75 -1.94 9.91
CA GLN A 131 -7.08 -2.27 9.39
C GLN A 131 -7.27 -3.78 9.21
N TYR A 132 -6.27 -4.48 8.67
CA TYR A 132 -6.32 -5.95 8.57
C TYR A 132 -6.43 -6.61 9.95
N ASP A 133 -5.68 -6.11 10.95
CA ASP A 133 -5.78 -6.61 12.34
C ASP A 133 -7.18 -6.38 12.93
N ALA A 134 -7.81 -5.24 12.62
CA ALA A 134 -9.17 -4.95 13.06
C ALA A 134 -10.18 -5.89 12.40
N ILE A 135 -10.07 -6.14 11.09
CA ILE A 135 -10.91 -7.09 10.36
C ILE A 135 -10.75 -8.50 10.95
N ALA A 136 -9.52 -8.97 11.11
CA ALA A 136 -9.27 -10.30 11.68
C ALA A 136 -9.81 -10.47 13.10
N LYS A 137 -9.91 -9.38 13.88
CA LYS A 137 -10.60 -9.41 15.18
C LYS A 137 -12.10 -9.50 15.03
N LEU A 138 -12.70 -8.75 14.10
CA LEU A 138 -14.14 -8.79 13.85
C LEU A 138 -14.60 -10.17 13.36
N GLU A 139 -13.88 -10.77 12.41
CA GLU A 139 -14.16 -12.12 11.91
C GLU A 139 -14.25 -13.18 13.01
N LYS A 140 -13.43 -13.05 14.07
CA LYS A 140 -13.52 -13.96 15.23
C LYS A 140 -14.83 -13.87 16.02
N TYR A 141 -15.54 -12.75 15.90
CA TYR A 141 -16.78 -12.49 16.60
C TYR A 141 -18.02 -12.66 15.73
N GLU A 142 -17.89 -12.75 14.39
CA GLU A 142 -19.03 -12.90 13.47
C GLU A 142 -19.86 -14.15 13.76
N ASP A 143 -19.22 -15.26 14.14
CA ASP A 143 -19.89 -16.51 14.51
C ASP A 143 -20.39 -16.53 15.96
N SER A 144 -20.19 -15.48 16.74
CA SER A 144 -20.60 -15.41 18.13
C SER A 144 -22.10 -15.24 18.23
N LYS A 145 -22.81 -16.27 18.70
CA LYS A 145 -24.26 -16.22 18.89
C LYS A 145 -24.61 -15.37 20.09
N VAL A 146 -25.51 -14.41 19.87
CA VAL A 146 -26.11 -13.65 20.97
C VAL A 146 -26.99 -14.60 21.80
N PRO A 147 -26.80 -14.71 23.13
CA PRO A 147 -27.63 -15.53 23.96
C PRO A 147 -29.10 -15.12 23.85
N LEU A 148 -30.00 -16.12 23.69
CA LEU A 148 -31.44 -15.88 23.54
C LEU A 148 -32.12 -15.20 24.75
N ASN A 149 -31.46 -15.29 25.92
CA ASN A 149 -31.95 -14.72 27.17
C ASN A 149 -31.25 -13.42 27.58
N ILE A 150 -30.66 -12.71 26.65
CA ILE A 150 -29.99 -11.43 26.93
C ILE A 150 -31.03 -10.37 27.33
N ASP A 151 -30.82 -9.74 28.47
CA ASP A 151 -31.65 -8.64 28.95
C ASP A 151 -31.03 -7.31 28.49
N TYR A 152 -31.50 -6.79 27.38
CA TYR A 152 -31.00 -5.54 26.77
C TYR A 152 -31.17 -4.30 27.67
N GLN A 153 -32.11 -4.35 28.67
CA GLN A 153 -32.30 -3.22 29.59
C GLN A 153 -31.18 -3.12 30.63
N LYS A 154 -30.43 -4.21 30.83
CA LYS A 154 -29.28 -4.25 31.76
C LYS A 154 -27.95 -3.90 31.12
N ILE A 155 -27.88 -3.79 29.79
CA ILE A 155 -26.67 -3.40 29.07
C ILE A 155 -26.59 -1.87 29.14
N LYS A 156 -25.73 -1.37 30.02
CA LYS A 156 -25.34 0.05 30.05
C LYS A 156 -24.33 0.24 28.91
N ASP A 157 -24.50 1.29 28.12
CA ASP A 157 -23.57 1.75 27.06
C ASP A 157 -23.76 1.16 25.65
N ILE A 158 -24.98 0.84 25.23
CA ILE A 158 -25.27 0.82 23.80
C ILE A 158 -25.76 2.22 23.41
N VAL A 159 -24.85 3.09 22.98
CA VAL A 159 -25.14 4.39 22.37
C VAL A 159 -24.62 4.41 20.94
#